data_587e6c9a22c7fd914474669bb02cc4ba
#
_entry.id   587e6c9a22c7fd914474669bb02cc4ba
#
_cell.length_a   1.000
_cell.length_b   1.000
_cell.length_c   1.000
_cell.angle_alpha   90.00
_cell.angle_beta   90.00
_cell.angle_gamma   90.00
#
_symmetry.space_group_name_H-M   'P 1'
#
loop_
_entity.id
_entity.type
_entity.pdbx_description
1 polymer ?
#
loop_
_entity_poly.entity_id
_entity_poly.type
_entity_poly.pdbx_seq_one_letter_code
_entity_poly.pdbx_strand_id
1 'polypeptide(L)'
;MWLGSFYGSSGYVAKRLGKKGLREFQDMGAHQVADTFKRLDISEPKDLAIAVATNDKNLFGSAVSVEEGDGWAEIRRERCAIKEGINAFARLGAGLVAKQHCKTCIESHWRKVFADLGMNLEVEEMDEGCVMRISRR
;
A
#
# COMPACT_ATOMS: atom_id res chain seq x y z
N MET A 1 2.78 9.45 -14.26
CA MET A 1 2.60 10.76 -13.62
C MET A 1 2.48 10.67 -12.08
N TRP A 2 1.60 9.86 -11.53
CA TRP A 2 1.40 9.71 -10.09
C TRP A 2 2.66 9.26 -9.32
N LEU A 3 3.38 8.26 -9.80
CA LEU A 3 4.63 7.79 -9.18
C LEU A 3 5.68 8.90 -9.08
N GLY A 4 5.82 9.73 -10.10
CA GLY A 4 6.75 10.87 -10.07
C GLY A 4 6.39 11.88 -8.99
N SER A 5 5.11 12.20 -8.82
CA SER A 5 4.63 13.10 -7.77
C SER A 5 4.85 12.50 -6.39
N PHE A 6 4.56 11.22 -6.19
CA PHE A 6 4.75 10.54 -4.92
C PHE A 6 6.23 10.52 -4.49
N TYR A 7 7.12 10.11 -5.38
CA TYR A 7 8.56 10.08 -5.09
C TYR A 7 9.16 11.48 -4.99
N GLY A 8 8.69 12.42 -5.80
CA GLY A 8 9.09 13.81 -5.71
C GLY A 8 8.73 14.43 -4.37
N SER A 9 7.50 14.23 -3.90
CA SER A 9 7.04 14.71 -2.59
C SER A 9 7.81 14.06 -1.44
N SER A 10 7.96 12.74 -1.46
CA SER A 10 8.72 12.01 -0.45
C SER A 10 10.19 12.42 -0.43
N GLY A 11 10.81 12.62 -1.60
CA GLY A 11 12.18 13.08 -1.74
C GLY A 11 12.37 14.51 -1.22
N TYR A 12 11.42 15.39 -1.49
CA TYR A 12 11.42 16.75 -0.97
C TYR A 12 11.33 16.75 0.56
N VAL A 13 10.40 16.00 1.14
CA VAL A 13 10.24 15.87 2.60
C VAL A 13 11.52 15.33 3.23
N ALA A 14 12.09 14.25 2.67
CA ALA A 14 13.34 13.67 3.17
C ALA A 14 14.51 14.66 3.13
N LYS A 15 14.62 15.46 2.05
CA LYS A 15 15.64 16.48 1.91
C LYS A 15 15.49 17.63 2.91
N ARG A 16 14.26 18.04 3.21
CA ARG A 16 13.98 19.21 4.06
C ARG A 16 13.91 18.85 5.55
N LEU A 17 13.34 17.70 5.90
CA LEU A 17 13.03 17.30 7.27
C LEU A 17 13.78 16.03 7.71
N GLY A 18 14.62 15.47 6.85
CA GLY A 18 15.40 14.26 7.13
C GLY A 18 14.55 13.00 7.28
N LYS A 19 15.18 11.93 7.74
CA LYS A 19 14.54 10.61 7.89
C LYS A 19 13.36 10.63 8.89
N LYS A 20 13.46 11.45 9.94
CA LYS A 20 12.38 11.57 10.94
C LYS A 20 11.13 12.21 10.31
N GLY A 21 11.29 13.34 9.63
CA GLY A 21 10.18 14.01 8.96
C GLY A 21 9.55 13.18 7.86
N LEU A 22 10.35 12.38 7.13
CA LEU A 22 9.80 11.44 6.15
C LEU A 22 8.92 10.36 6.80
N ARG A 23 9.34 9.82 7.94
CA ARG A 23 8.51 8.85 8.69
C ARG A 23 7.21 9.47 9.19
N GLU A 24 7.27 10.66 9.78
CA GLU A 24 6.09 11.40 10.23
C GLU A 24 5.11 11.66 9.08
N PHE A 25 5.61 12.03 7.91
CA PHE A 25 4.81 12.22 6.70
C PHE A 25 4.13 10.92 6.24
N GLN A 26 4.85 9.80 6.24
CA GLN A 26 4.30 8.48 5.90
C GLN A 26 3.27 8.01 6.92
N ASP A 27 3.52 8.21 8.21
CA ASP A 27 2.61 7.85 9.30
C ASP A 27 1.30 8.65 9.20
N MET A 28 1.41 9.95 8.97
CA MET A 28 0.24 10.81 8.74
C MET A 28 -0.60 10.32 7.57
N GLY A 29 0.02 9.94 6.45
CA GLY A 29 -0.67 9.38 5.30
C GLY A 29 -1.41 8.07 5.63
N ALA A 30 -0.79 7.17 6.38
CA ALA A 30 -1.42 5.92 6.80
C ALA A 30 -2.63 6.18 7.73
N HIS A 31 -2.49 7.06 8.72
CA HIS A 31 -3.58 7.45 9.62
C HIS A 31 -4.75 8.06 8.87
N GLN A 32 -4.49 8.95 7.90
CA GLN A 32 -5.54 9.56 7.09
C GLN A 32 -6.33 8.53 6.27
N VAL A 33 -5.67 7.51 5.74
CA VAL A 33 -6.33 6.41 5.02
C VAL A 33 -7.20 5.59 5.99
N ALA A 34 -6.69 5.23 7.16
CA ALA A 34 -7.45 4.51 8.17
C ALA A 34 -8.68 5.31 8.64
N ASP A 35 -8.53 6.60 8.89
CA ASP A 35 -9.63 7.48 9.27
C ASP A 35 -10.68 7.63 8.16
N THR A 36 -10.25 7.58 6.90
CA THR A 36 -11.19 7.57 5.77
C THR A 36 -12.04 6.31 5.78
N PHE A 37 -11.45 5.14 5.98
CA PHE A 37 -12.20 3.89 6.09
C PHE A 37 -13.19 3.92 7.26
N LYS A 38 -12.76 4.41 8.44
CA LYS A 38 -13.65 4.58 9.59
C LYS A 38 -14.85 5.49 9.29
N ARG A 39 -14.63 6.62 8.60
CA ARG A 39 -15.71 7.55 8.20
C ARG A 39 -16.68 6.96 7.18
N LEU A 40 -16.21 6.03 6.36
CA LEU A 40 -17.04 5.32 5.39
C LEU A 40 -17.71 4.07 5.99
N ASP A 41 -17.53 3.85 7.30
CA ASP A 41 -18.04 2.66 8.03
C ASP A 41 -17.52 1.34 7.44
N ILE A 42 -16.31 1.36 6.87
CA ILE A 42 -15.62 0.19 6.31
C ILE A 42 -14.74 -0.39 7.41
N SER A 43 -15.23 -1.43 8.10
CA SER A 43 -14.57 -2.02 9.28
C SER A 43 -14.39 -3.54 9.20
N GLU A 44 -15.01 -4.20 8.22
CA GLU A 44 -14.88 -5.64 8.06
C GLU A 44 -13.71 -6.00 7.12
N PRO A 45 -12.99 -7.13 7.36
CA PRO A 45 -11.90 -7.55 6.48
C PRO A 45 -12.29 -7.63 5.01
N LYS A 46 -13.47 -8.16 4.72
CA LYS A 46 -14.04 -8.24 3.38
C LYS A 46 -14.18 -6.88 2.72
N ASP A 47 -14.84 -5.93 3.38
CA ASP A 47 -15.14 -4.62 2.81
C ASP A 47 -13.84 -3.82 2.61
N LEU A 48 -12.90 -3.94 3.55
CA LEU A 48 -11.55 -3.38 3.41
C LEU A 48 -10.81 -3.96 2.21
N ALA A 49 -10.84 -5.29 2.03
CA ALA A 49 -10.19 -5.94 0.92
C ALA A 49 -10.79 -5.51 -0.43
N ILE A 50 -12.11 -5.42 -0.52
CA ILE A 50 -12.82 -4.96 -1.73
C ILE A 50 -12.45 -3.50 -2.02
N ALA A 51 -12.45 -2.60 -1.03
CA ALA A 51 -12.11 -1.20 -1.22
C ALA A 51 -10.68 -1.02 -1.70
N VAL A 52 -9.72 -1.72 -1.09
CA VAL A 52 -8.30 -1.68 -1.49
C VAL A 52 -8.10 -2.24 -2.89
N ALA A 53 -8.69 -3.41 -3.19
CA ALA A 53 -8.57 -4.04 -4.51
C ALA A 53 -9.20 -3.19 -5.62
N THR A 54 -10.35 -2.56 -5.34
CA THR A 54 -11.02 -1.65 -6.26
C THR A 54 -10.14 -0.44 -6.57
N ASN A 55 -9.52 0.14 -5.55
CA ASN A 55 -8.58 1.25 -5.71
C ASN A 55 -7.35 0.83 -6.54
N ASP A 56 -6.74 -0.31 -6.23
CA ASP A 56 -5.59 -0.84 -6.95
C ASP A 56 -5.88 -1.07 -8.44
N LYS A 57 -7.06 -1.60 -8.74
CA LYS A 57 -7.52 -1.82 -10.12
C LYS A 57 -7.79 -0.51 -10.85
N ASN A 58 -8.57 0.38 -10.24
CA ASN A 58 -9.13 1.55 -10.92
C ASN A 58 -8.13 2.70 -11.03
N LEU A 59 -7.29 2.93 -10.00
CA LEU A 59 -6.30 4.01 -10.01
C LEU A 59 -4.97 3.58 -10.62
N PHE A 60 -4.54 2.35 -10.38
CA PHE A 60 -3.19 1.93 -10.78
C PHE A 60 -3.19 0.94 -11.94
N GLY A 61 -4.30 0.28 -12.22
CA GLY A 61 -4.39 -0.74 -13.27
C GLY A 61 -3.73 -2.07 -12.87
N SER A 62 -3.63 -2.36 -11.58
CA SER A 62 -3.13 -3.65 -11.08
C SER A 62 -4.12 -4.78 -11.40
N ALA A 63 -3.61 -5.99 -11.63
CA ALA A 63 -4.42 -7.19 -11.68
C ALA A 63 -4.60 -7.73 -10.26
N VAL A 64 -5.82 -7.68 -9.76
CA VAL A 64 -6.14 -8.06 -8.36
C VAL A 64 -7.38 -8.93 -8.30
N SER A 65 -7.38 -9.87 -7.35
CA SER A 65 -8.55 -10.65 -6.93
C SER A 65 -8.69 -10.58 -5.41
N VAL A 66 -9.89 -10.87 -4.92
CA VAL A 66 -10.21 -10.93 -3.49
C VAL A 66 -10.82 -12.28 -3.19
N GLU A 67 -10.32 -12.94 -2.15
CA GLU A 67 -10.94 -14.09 -1.52
C GLU A 67 -11.36 -13.72 -0.10
N GLU A 68 -12.39 -14.36 0.42
CA GLU A 68 -12.93 -14.03 1.73
C GLU A 68 -13.39 -15.28 2.49
N GLY A 69 -13.40 -15.17 3.81
CA GLY A 69 -13.93 -16.16 4.72
C GLY A 69 -14.45 -15.52 6.00
N ASP A 70 -14.80 -16.33 6.97
CA ASP A 70 -15.29 -15.82 8.26
C ASP A 70 -14.17 -15.09 9.02
N GLY A 71 -14.32 -13.77 9.16
CA GLY A 71 -13.37 -12.90 9.87
C GLY A 71 -12.04 -12.65 9.17
N TRP A 72 -11.90 -13.01 7.90
CA TRP A 72 -10.69 -12.71 7.11
C TRP A 72 -11.02 -12.41 5.64
N ALA A 73 -10.10 -11.74 4.98
CA ALA A 73 -10.09 -11.58 3.53
C ALA A 73 -8.65 -11.54 3.01
N GLU A 74 -8.46 -11.92 1.76
CA GLU A 74 -7.18 -11.93 1.07
C GLU A 74 -7.26 -11.11 -0.20
N ILE A 75 -6.30 -10.22 -0.39
CA ILE A 75 -6.10 -9.46 -1.62
C ILE A 75 -4.90 -10.06 -2.32
N ARG A 76 -5.12 -10.63 -3.49
CA ARG A 76 -4.05 -11.16 -4.34
C ARG A 76 -3.78 -10.21 -5.49
N ARG A 77 -2.61 -9.59 -5.48
CA ARG A 77 -2.11 -8.78 -6.60
C ARG A 77 -1.24 -9.67 -7.47
N GLU A 78 -1.82 -10.25 -8.51
CA GLU A 78 -1.08 -11.05 -9.50
C GLU A 78 -0.03 -10.19 -10.19
N ARG A 79 -0.37 -8.95 -10.51
CA ARG A 79 0.50 -7.94 -11.10
C ARG A 79 0.26 -6.59 -10.43
N CYS A 80 1.30 -6.08 -9.75
CA CYS A 80 1.28 -4.77 -9.13
C CYS A 80 1.77 -3.71 -10.13
N ALA A 81 0.87 -2.87 -10.62
CA ALA A 81 1.20 -1.82 -11.57
C ALA A 81 2.20 -0.80 -11.01
N ILE A 82 2.21 -0.57 -9.70
CA ILE A 82 3.19 0.30 -9.05
C ILE A 82 4.60 -0.31 -9.12
N LYS A 83 4.74 -1.60 -8.79
CA LYS A 83 6.01 -2.34 -8.89
C LYS A 83 6.55 -2.36 -10.33
N GLU A 84 5.66 -2.61 -11.28
CA GLU A 84 5.96 -2.57 -12.72
C GLU A 84 6.45 -1.17 -13.14
N GLY A 85 5.74 -0.12 -12.73
CA GLY A 85 6.13 1.27 -12.99
C GLY A 85 7.49 1.63 -12.41
N ILE A 86 7.78 1.20 -11.17
CA ILE A 86 9.10 1.41 -10.54
C ILE A 86 10.20 0.73 -11.33
N ASN A 87 9.99 -0.52 -11.75
CA ASN A 87 10.95 -1.25 -12.56
C ASN A 87 11.17 -0.56 -13.94
N ALA A 88 10.12 0.00 -14.53
CA ALA A 88 10.24 0.77 -15.76
C ALA A 88 11.06 2.06 -15.55
N PHE A 89 10.81 2.83 -14.49
CA PHE A 89 11.60 4.01 -14.16
C PHE A 89 13.05 3.66 -13.81
N ALA A 90 13.29 2.55 -13.10
CA ALA A 90 14.63 2.08 -12.80
C ALA A 90 15.44 1.80 -14.08
N ARG A 91 14.82 1.18 -15.08
CA ARG A 91 15.45 0.95 -16.41
C ARG A 91 15.79 2.26 -17.14
N LEU A 92 15.09 3.33 -16.83
CA LEU A 92 15.39 4.69 -17.34
C LEU A 92 16.39 5.46 -16.48
N GLY A 93 17.01 4.82 -15.48
CA GLY A 93 18.04 5.43 -14.64
C GLY A 93 17.52 6.21 -13.43
N ALA A 94 16.28 6.02 -13.03
CA ALA A 94 15.67 6.79 -11.92
C ALA A 94 16.12 6.38 -10.52
N GLY A 95 17.03 5.45 -10.34
CA GLY A 95 17.56 5.06 -9.03
C GLY A 95 16.54 4.46 -8.06
N LEU A 96 15.39 3.99 -8.56
CA LEU A 96 14.33 3.37 -7.77
C LEU A 96 14.54 1.85 -7.69
N VAL A 97 14.18 1.27 -6.53
CA VAL A 97 14.29 -0.17 -6.28
C VAL A 97 12.93 -0.71 -5.83
N ALA A 98 12.33 -1.60 -6.63
CA ALA A 98 11.01 -2.15 -6.37
C ALA A 98 10.92 -2.86 -5.01
N LYS A 99 11.91 -3.66 -4.62
CA LYS A 99 11.95 -4.33 -3.32
C LYS A 99 11.91 -3.34 -2.15
N GLN A 100 12.62 -2.22 -2.25
CA GLN A 100 12.61 -1.17 -1.22
C GLN A 100 11.25 -0.48 -1.15
N HIS A 101 10.61 -0.23 -2.31
CA HIS A 101 9.26 0.30 -2.35
C HIS A 101 8.25 -0.66 -1.71
N CYS A 102 8.29 -1.95 -2.05
CA CYS A 102 7.39 -2.96 -1.47
C CYS A 102 7.52 -3.00 0.05
N LYS A 103 8.74 -2.97 0.59
CA LYS A 103 8.97 -2.88 2.03
C LYS A 103 8.34 -1.64 2.64
N THR A 104 8.50 -0.48 2.03
CA THR A 104 7.89 0.78 2.50
C THR A 104 6.37 0.73 2.39
N CYS A 105 5.82 0.22 1.29
CA CYS A 105 4.38 0.04 1.08
C CYS A 105 3.75 -0.84 2.16
N ILE A 106 4.40 -1.94 2.52
CA ILE A 106 3.91 -2.87 3.54
C ILE A 106 4.11 -2.28 4.94
N GLU A 107 5.36 -1.98 5.32
CA GLU A 107 5.71 -1.66 6.72
C GLU A 107 5.33 -0.23 7.12
N SER A 108 5.51 0.74 6.22
CA SER A 108 5.26 2.15 6.53
C SER A 108 3.85 2.61 6.18
N HIS A 109 3.07 1.81 5.46
CA HIS A 109 1.72 2.18 5.07
C HIS A 109 0.70 1.12 5.49
N TRP A 110 0.57 0.00 4.77
CA TRP A 110 -0.54 -0.92 4.99
C TRP A 110 -0.58 -1.53 6.38
N ARG A 111 0.57 -1.89 6.96
CA ARG A 111 0.62 -2.44 8.33
C ARG A 111 0.07 -1.44 9.35
N LYS A 112 0.33 -0.15 9.15
CA LYS A 112 -0.19 0.92 10.02
C LYS A 112 -1.66 1.17 9.80
N VAL A 113 -2.11 1.24 8.53
CA VAL A 113 -3.53 1.39 8.20
C VAL A 113 -4.37 0.29 8.87
N PHE A 114 -3.99 -0.97 8.69
CA PHE A 114 -4.75 -2.08 9.27
C PHE A 114 -4.62 -2.18 10.79
N ALA A 115 -3.48 -1.81 11.36
CA ALA A 115 -3.32 -1.71 12.81
C ALA A 115 -4.28 -0.67 13.42
N ASP A 116 -4.41 0.49 12.80
CA ASP A 116 -5.33 1.56 13.22
C ASP A 116 -6.81 1.16 13.10
N LEU A 117 -7.10 0.20 12.21
CA LEU A 117 -8.43 -0.39 12.03
C LEU A 117 -8.67 -1.62 12.94
N GLY A 118 -7.71 -1.97 13.80
CA GLY A 118 -7.82 -3.12 14.68
C GLY A 118 -7.67 -4.47 13.97
N MET A 119 -7.03 -4.50 12.80
CA MET A 119 -6.81 -5.68 11.99
C MET A 119 -5.38 -6.19 12.07
N ASN A 120 -5.20 -7.49 11.84
CA ASN A 120 -3.91 -8.09 11.54
C ASN A 120 -3.67 -8.07 10.03
N LEU A 121 -2.41 -7.96 9.64
CA LEU A 121 -1.97 -8.04 8.26
C LEU A 121 -0.82 -9.02 8.13
N GLU A 122 -1.01 -10.06 7.31
CA GLU A 122 0.04 -10.94 6.82
C GLU A 122 0.30 -10.63 5.35
N VAL A 123 1.55 -10.65 4.93
CA VAL A 123 1.93 -10.34 3.55
C VAL A 123 2.94 -11.37 3.05
N GLU A 124 2.66 -11.89 1.86
CA GLU A 124 3.57 -12.73 1.09
C GLU A 124 3.95 -11.96 -0.19
N GLU A 125 5.26 -11.74 -0.39
CA GLU A 125 5.75 -11.09 -1.60
C GLU A 125 5.83 -12.13 -2.73
N MET A 126 5.41 -11.72 -3.93
CA MET A 126 5.55 -12.47 -5.18
C MET A 126 6.41 -11.68 -6.18
N ASP A 127 6.87 -12.33 -7.24
CA ASP A 127 7.75 -11.71 -8.23
C ASP A 127 7.14 -10.44 -8.86
N GLU A 128 5.87 -10.47 -9.22
CA GLU A 128 5.18 -9.36 -9.87
C GLU A 128 4.14 -8.66 -8.97
N GLY A 129 3.89 -9.18 -7.77
CA GLY A 129 2.85 -8.68 -6.89
C GLY A 129 3.05 -9.03 -5.44
N CYS A 130 1.95 -9.28 -4.75
CA CYS A 130 1.92 -9.74 -3.37
C CYS A 130 0.55 -10.28 -2.98
N VAL A 131 0.51 -11.07 -1.93
CA VAL A 131 -0.72 -11.49 -1.26
C VAL A 131 -0.79 -10.77 0.08
N MET A 132 -1.91 -10.15 0.38
CA MET A 132 -2.19 -9.49 1.66
C MET A 132 -3.40 -10.14 2.30
N ARG A 133 -3.20 -10.79 3.44
CA ARG A 133 -4.27 -11.40 4.23
C ARG A 133 -4.60 -10.51 5.41
N ILE A 134 -5.86 -10.11 5.49
CA ILE A 134 -6.43 -9.24 6.52
C ILE A 134 -7.32 -10.09 7.40
N SER A 135 -7.17 -10.00 8.72
CA SER A 135 -8.04 -10.70 9.66
C SER A 135 -8.34 -9.84 10.87
N ARG A 136 -9.45 -10.10 11.54
CA ARG A 136 -9.74 -9.48 12.84
C ARG A 136 -8.68 -9.88 13.87
N ARG A 137 -8.39 -8.97 14.79
CA ARG A 137 -7.56 -9.25 15.97
C ARG A 137 -8.32 -10.06 16.99
#